data_096bac3d0719c8802fc61eaa76d61430
#
_entry.id   096bac3d0719c8802fc61eaa76d61430
#
_cell.length_a   1.000
_cell.length_b   1.000
_cell.length_c   1.000
_cell.angle_alpha   90.00
_cell.angle_beta   90.00
_cell.angle_gamma   90.00
#
_symmetry.space_group_name_H-M   'P 1'
#
loop_
_entity.id
_entity.type
_entity.pdbx_description
1 polymer ?
#
loop_
_entity_poly.entity_id
_entity_poly.type
_entity_poly.pdbx_seq_one_letter_code
_entity_poly.pdbx_strand_id
1 'polypeptide(L)'
;MKQKVFTLLAASLISATSMAQAPAFPGAEGHGRYITGGRGGKIVHVTNLNDSGTGSFREAVKSGNKIIVFDVAGVIALKSDLKFADNITILGQTAPSPGITLRYYTVQPGSNNIIRFIRIRRGQEKNINDGADASWQRNKTGIIFDHCSFSWSIDEVASFYDNNNFTMQWCTVAESLTNPGHSKGAHGYGGIWGGKLASFHHNFVAHLMNRGPRFNGARYGWTGYTSNKEYSTYKWQNAVQAENVDFRNCVMYNAQGTCYGGPGGGQINIVNNYYKAGPSHSLKGTTLNGLKVDVSTGKERGSQDRITIVTLSNSGNSDKKHPELYDMTSRYYINGNTTETTKGSKTANKDWKGVSYDKGVPSLNGEYYSPDAKNFYGDAVAHTTISGKSCVKIKMDEPAPTGQVTTHSAAEAYEKVLAYVGASLYRDETDARYMEEAKTGTATYKGSITQSPGIIDKVSDVNGYTEDNFGTGTRPADFDTDKDGIPDEWEKANGLNPNDASDALTYSLDEKGYYTNIEVYANSLVENIMKVENQDALSEVDEYYPTTVSTGISQIENNQEVGNSAIKSITYYTLNGTKLPTPNKGVNIRKIELTNGTIKTDKVIK
;
A
#
# COMPACT_ATOMS: atom_id res chain seq x y z
N MET A 1 -9.05 61.98 -49.01
CA MET A 1 -9.83 60.84 -48.54
C MET A 1 -8.91 59.63 -48.42
N LYS A 2 -8.57 59.27 -47.19
CA LYS A 2 -7.74 58.06 -46.92
C LYS A 2 -8.66 57.05 -46.24
N GLN A 3 -9.01 55.98 -46.94
CA GLN A 3 -9.75 54.84 -46.40
C GLN A 3 -8.83 54.05 -45.46
N LYS A 4 -9.24 53.87 -44.21
CA LYS A 4 -8.65 52.96 -43.25
C LYS A 4 -9.34 51.61 -43.40
N VAL A 5 -8.58 50.61 -43.81
CA VAL A 5 -8.98 49.20 -43.81
C VAL A 5 -8.79 48.66 -42.40
N PHE A 6 -9.90 48.28 -41.75
CA PHE A 6 -9.87 47.53 -40.48
C PHE A 6 -9.78 46.04 -40.80
N THR A 7 -8.65 45.42 -40.49
CA THR A 7 -8.50 43.97 -40.54
C THR A 7 -8.99 43.41 -39.21
N LEU A 8 -10.14 42.72 -39.23
CA LEU A 8 -10.61 41.94 -38.09
C LEU A 8 -9.77 40.66 -37.99
N LEU A 9 -8.95 40.55 -36.96
CA LEU A 9 -8.31 39.30 -36.55
C LEU A 9 -9.32 38.50 -35.73
N ALA A 10 -9.92 37.47 -36.31
CA ALA A 10 -10.68 36.48 -35.58
C ALA A 10 -9.72 35.57 -34.80
N ALA A 11 -9.56 35.82 -33.53
CA ALA A 11 -8.90 34.90 -32.62
C ALA A 11 -9.83 33.70 -32.34
N SER A 12 -9.61 32.59 -33.01
CA SER A 12 -10.23 31.32 -32.65
C SER A 12 -9.65 30.88 -31.30
N LEU A 13 -10.40 31.07 -30.22
CA LEU A 13 -10.17 30.37 -28.95
C LEU A 13 -10.39 28.89 -29.21
N ILE A 14 -9.31 28.15 -29.41
CA ILE A 14 -9.33 26.71 -29.21
C ILE A 14 -9.38 26.50 -27.69
N SER A 15 -10.58 26.30 -27.17
CA SER A 15 -10.74 25.74 -25.82
C SER A 15 -10.19 24.31 -25.87
N ALA A 16 -8.93 24.16 -25.46
CA ALA A 16 -8.42 22.86 -25.10
C ALA A 16 -9.24 22.40 -23.89
N THR A 17 -10.26 21.59 -24.13
CA THR A 17 -10.87 20.82 -23.05
C THR A 17 -9.75 19.95 -22.50
N SER A 18 -9.27 20.29 -21.31
CA SER A 18 -8.43 19.40 -20.52
C SER A 18 -9.23 18.11 -20.35
N MET A 19 -8.94 17.11 -21.15
CA MET A 19 -9.46 15.77 -20.90
C MET A 19 -8.98 15.38 -19.52
N ALA A 20 -9.90 15.12 -18.60
CA ALA A 20 -9.54 14.68 -17.27
C ALA A 20 -8.69 13.42 -17.38
N GLN A 21 -7.52 13.41 -16.78
CA GLN A 21 -6.62 12.27 -16.84
C GLN A 21 -7.26 11.09 -16.11
N ALA A 22 -7.35 9.94 -16.81
CA ALA A 22 -7.91 8.72 -16.23
C ALA A 22 -7.06 8.23 -15.04
N PRO A 23 -7.66 7.93 -13.89
CA PRO A 23 -6.95 7.24 -12.82
C PRO A 23 -6.37 5.89 -13.26
N ALA A 24 -5.42 5.36 -12.53
CA ALA A 24 -4.81 4.05 -12.80
C ALA A 24 -5.87 2.93 -12.82
N PHE A 25 -6.82 3.01 -11.92
CA PHE A 25 -8.03 2.17 -11.82
C PHE A 25 -9.03 2.93 -10.92
N PRO A 26 -10.33 2.56 -10.92
CA PRO A 26 -11.28 3.10 -9.94
C PRO A 26 -10.81 2.82 -8.51
N GLY A 27 -10.72 3.84 -7.67
CA GLY A 27 -10.16 3.74 -6.32
C GLY A 27 -8.64 3.92 -6.24
N ALA A 28 -7.96 4.25 -7.35
CA ALA A 28 -6.55 4.66 -7.30
C ALA A 28 -6.42 6.06 -6.70
N GLU A 29 -5.63 6.19 -5.63
CA GLU A 29 -5.48 7.44 -4.89
C GLU A 29 -4.01 7.85 -4.72
N GLY A 30 -3.79 9.04 -4.14
CA GLY A 30 -2.46 9.53 -3.84
C GLY A 30 -1.68 10.02 -5.06
N HIS A 31 -0.38 10.13 -4.88
CA HIS A 31 0.51 10.68 -5.92
C HIS A 31 0.71 9.73 -7.13
N GLY A 32 0.50 8.42 -6.95
CA GLY A 32 0.52 7.43 -8.03
C GLY A 32 -0.80 7.31 -8.81
N ARG A 33 -1.83 8.08 -8.46
CA ARG A 33 -3.20 7.94 -8.97
C ARG A 33 -3.31 7.89 -10.50
N TYR A 34 -2.50 8.65 -11.20
CA TYR A 34 -2.64 8.87 -12.64
C TYR A 34 -1.61 8.13 -13.49
N ILE A 35 -0.97 7.11 -12.96
CA ILE A 35 -0.09 6.26 -13.77
C ILE A 35 -0.92 5.34 -14.67
N THR A 36 -0.32 4.89 -15.75
CA THR A 36 -1.03 4.11 -16.78
C THR A 36 -0.70 2.62 -16.74
N GLY A 37 0.40 2.24 -16.08
CA GLY A 37 0.85 0.86 -16.09
C GLY A 37 1.06 0.33 -17.50
N GLY A 38 0.50 -0.83 -17.78
CA GLY A 38 0.52 -1.48 -19.09
C GLY A 38 -0.70 -1.21 -19.96
N ARG A 39 -1.55 -0.21 -19.65
CA ARG A 39 -2.78 0.10 -20.40
C ARG A 39 -2.54 0.20 -21.89
N GLY A 40 -3.37 -0.49 -22.69
CA GLY A 40 -3.23 -0.58 -24.14
C GLY A 40 -2.07 -1.46 -24.62
N GLY A 41 -1.35 -2.10 -23.71
CA GLY A 41 -0.30 -3.06 -24.03
C GLY A 41 -0.84 -4.49 -24.19
N LYS A 42 0.07 -5.44 -24.43
CA LYS A 42 -0.28 -6.84 -24.63
C LYS A 42 -0.81 -7.48 -23.34
N ILE A 43 -1.91 -8.20 -23.42
CA ILE A 43 -2.40 -9.07 -22.34
C ILE A 43 -1.54 -10.34 -22.31
N VAL A 44 -1.09 -10.74 -21.13
CA VAL A 44 -0.20 -11.89 -20.93
C VAL A 44 -0.71 -12.74 -19.76
N HIS A 45 -0.96 -14.01 -20.04
CA HIS A 45 -1.42 -15.00 -19.07
C HIS A 45 -0.25 -15.64 -18.32
N VAL A 46 -0.36 -15.71 -17.01
CA VAL A 46 0.48 -16.56 -16.16
C VAL A 46 -0.26 -17.89 -16.01
N THR A 47 0.28 -18.93 -16.64
CA THR A 47 -0.39 -20.23 -16.78
C THR A 47 0.20 -21.32 -15.92
N ASN A 48 1.30 -21.04 -15.19
CA ASN A 48 1.93 -21.98 -14.28
C ASN A 48 2.66 -21.25 -13.14
N LEU A 49 2.97 -21.97 -12.07
CA LEU A 49 3.65 -21.48 -10.87
C LEU A 49 5.18 -21.65 -10.92
N ASN A 50 5.75 -22.02 -12.06
CA ASN A 50 7.19 -22.14 -12.21
C ASN A 50 7.90 -20.80 -12.06
N ASP A 51 9.11 -20.81 -11.50
CA ASP A 51 9.92 -19.59 -11.39
C ASP A 51 10.23 -18.98 -12.77
N SER A 52 10.45 -19.80 -13.79
CA SER A 52 10.89 -19.34 -15.12
C SER A 52 10.36 -20.25 -16.24
N GLY A 53 10.52 -19.78 -17.47
CA GLY A 53 10.06 -20.47 -18.68
C GLY A 53 8.73 -19.94 -19.17
N THR A 54 8.24 -20.51 -20.26
CA THR A 54 6.99 -20.11 -20.92
C THR A 54 5.82 -20.19 -19.95
N GLY A 55 4.99 -19.15 -19.90
CA GLY A 55 3.82 -19.07 -19.04
C GLY A 55 4.13 -18.74 -17.58
N SER A 56 5.40 -18.56 -17.19
CA SER A 56 5.76 -18.15 -15.83
C SER A 56 5.59 -16.64 -15.61
N PHE A 57 5.38 -16.25 -14.36
CA PHE A 57 5.28 -14.83 -13.98
C PHE A 57 6.58 -14.06 -14.28
N ARG A 58 7.75 -14.67 -14.05
CA ARG A 58 9.05 -14.05 -14.39
C ARG A 58 9.16 -13.70 -15.87
N GLU A 59 8.72 -14.57 -16.77
CA GLU A 59 8.73 -14.29 -18.21
C GLU A 59 7.72 -13.19 -18.57
N ALA A 60 6.56 -13.17 -17.90
CA ALA A 60 5.55 -12.13 -18.10
C ALA A 60 6.08 -10.73 -17.74
N VAL A 61 6.77 -10.56 -16.61
CA VAL A 61 7.27 -9.26 -16.12
C VAL A 61 8.60 -8.81 -16.70
N LYS A 62 9.24 -9.61 -17.54
CA LYS A 62 10.60 -9.36 -18.09
C LYS A 62 10.65 -8.20 -19.08
N SER A 63 9.56 -7.89 -19.75
CA SER A 63 9.45 -6.76 -20.70
C SER A 63 8.14 -6.00 -20.47
N GLY A 64 8.17 -4.70 -20.75
CA GLY A 64 7.08 -3.78 -20.47
C GLY A 64 5.95 -3.75 -21.50
N ASN A 65 5.04 -2.79 -21.32
CA ASN A 65 3.81 -2.59 -22.10
C ASN A 65 2.89 -3.82 -22.07
N LYS A 66 2.59 -4.29 -20.84
CA LYS A 66 1.79 -5.50 -20.62
C LYS A 66 0.77 -5.32 -19.51
N ILE A 67 -0.38 -5.96 -19.71
CA ILE A 67 -1.36 -6.27 -18.68
C ILE A 67 -1.23 -7.76 -18.38
N ILE A 68 -0.98 -8.10 -17.11
CA ILE A 68 -0.70 -9.47 -16.67
C ILE A 68 -1.89 -9.99 -15.89
N VAL A 69 -2.46 -11.12 -16.36
CA VAL A 69 -3.56 -11.85 -15.75
C VAL A 69 -3.11 -13.26 -15.35
N PHE A 70 -3.85 -13.92 -14.47
CA PHE A 70 -3.46 -15.21 -13.90
C PHE A 70 -4.53 -16.28 -14.11
N ASP A 71 -4.15 -17.39 -14.76
CA ASP A 71 -4.98 -18.58 -14.93
C ASP A 71 -4.75 -19.59 -13.78
N VAL A 72 -3.77 -19.34 -12.94
CA VAL A 72 -3.35 -20.19 -11.82
C VAL A 72 -3.28 -19.40 -10.52
N ALA A 73 -3.36 -20.10 -9.41
CA ALA A 73 -3.15 -19.55 -8.08
C ALA A 73 -2.26 -20.48 -7.25
N GLY A 74 -1.51 -19.90 -6.33
CA GLY A 74 -0.61 -20.61 -5.44
C GLY A 74 0.71 -19.87 -5.22
N VAL A 75 1.73 -20.62 -4.80
CA VAL A 75 3.07 -20.08 -4.54
C VAL A 75 3.94 -20.17 -5.78
N ILE A 76 4.52 -19.04 -6.16
CA ILE A 76 5.65 -19.00 -7.10
C ILE A 76 6.93 -18.96 -6.28
N ALA A 77 7.61 -20.11 -6.22
CA ALA A 77 8.86 -20.28 -5.50
C ALA A 77 10.03 -19.72 -6.32
N LEU A 78 10.33 -18.44 -6.12
CA LEU A 78 11.39 -17.75 -6.84
C LEU A 78 12.76 -18.39 -6.56
N LYS A 79 13.65 -18.40 -7.55
CA LYS A 79 15.03 -18.87 -7.48
C LYS A 79 16.07 -17.76 -7.56
N SER A 80 15.63 -16.55 -7.80
CA SER A 80 16.42 -15.31 -7.80
C SER A 80 15.51 -14.10 -7.65
N ASP A 81 16.07 -12.94 -7.35
CA ASP A 81 15.32 -11.69 -7.29
C ASP A 81 14.50 -11.47 -8.56
N LEU A 82 13.29 -10.95 -8.38
CA LEU A 82 12.34 -10.71 -9.45
C LEU A 82 12.23 -9.21 -9.71
N LYS A 83 12.72 -8.77 -10.87
CA LYS A 83 12.65 -7.38 -11.29
C LYS A 83 11.61 -7.22 -12.39
N PHE A 84 10.72 -6.26 -12.22
CA PHE A 84 9.71 -5.94 -13.24
C PHE A 84 10.27 -4.91 -14.21
N ALA A 85 9.94 -5.07 -15.48
CA ALA A 85 10.16 -4.03 -16.48
C ALA A 85 9.24 -2.82 -16.21
N ASP A 86 9.51 -1.72 -16.87
CA ASP A 86 8.66 -0.53 -16.81
C ASP A 86 7.35 -0.75 -17.62
N ASN A 87 6.29 0.01 -17.31
CA ASN A 87 4.99 -0.03 -17.98
C ASN A 87 4.28 -1.40 -17.89
N ILE A 88 4.03 -1.85 -16.67
CA ILE A 88 3.33 -3.13 -16.41
C ILE A 88 2.14 -2.89 -15.48
N THR A 89 1.01 -3.52 -15.80
CA THR A 89 -0.12 -3.71 -14.89
C THR A 89 -0.21 -5.18 -14.49
N ILE A 90 -0.19 -5.46 -13.18
CA ILE A 90 -0.35 -6.79 -12.61
C ILE A 90 -1.71 -6.86 -11.93
N LEU A 91 -2.61 -7.65 -12.50
CA LEU A 91 -3.98 -7.84 -12.05
C LEU A 91 -4.08 -9.13 -11.21
N GLY A 92 -3.51 -9.13 -9.99
CA GLY A 92 -3.52 -10.29 -9.10
C GLY A 92 -4.93 -10.76 -8.72
N GLN A 93 -5.92 -9.87 -8.76
CA GLN A 93 -7.34 -10.20 -8.54
C GLN A 93 -7.94 -11.12 -9.60
N THR A 94 -7.32 -11.26 -10.78
CA THR A 94 -7.78 -12.21 -11.82
C THR A 94 -7.41 -13.66 -11.50
N ALA A 95 -6.45 -13.88 -10.60
CA ALA A 95 -6.10 -15.23 -10.18
C ALA A 95 -7.29 -15.95 -9.54
N PRO A 96 -7.46 -17.27 -9.75
CA PRO A 96 -8.41 -18.03 -8.95
C PRO A 96 -8.03 -18.04 -7.47
N SER A 97 -8.95 -18.52 -6.59
CA SER A 97 -8.60 -18.77 -5.19
C SER A 97 -7.46 -19.80 -5.10
N PRO A 98 -6.47 -19.62 -4.23
CA PRO A 98 -6.31 -18.62 -3.18
C PRO A 98 -5.51 -17.37 -3.57
N GLY A 99 -5.33 -17.05 -4.85
CA GLY A 99 -4.53 -15.94 -5.33
C GLY A 99 -3.03 -16.26 -5.40
N ILE A 100 -2.20 -15.25 -5.66
CA ILE A 100 -0.76 -15.41 -5.93
C ILE A 100 0.09 -15.01 -4.73
N THR A 101 1.06 -15.86 -4.41
CA THR A 101 2.09 -15.59 -3.39
C THR A 101 3.49 -15.79 -3.98
N LEU A 102 4.35 -14.79 -3.84
CA LEU A 102 5.76 -14.83 -4.26
C LEU A 102 6.64 -15.11 -3.04
N ARG A 103 7.55 -16.08 -3.12
CA ARG A 103 8.41 -16.48 -1.99
C ARG A 103 9.90 -16.50 -2.34
N TYR A 104 10.71 -16.41 -1.28
CA TYR A 104 12.14 -16.68 -1.18
C TYR A 104 13.11 -15.62 -1.68
N TYR A 105 12.69 -14.74 -2.57
CA TYR A 105 13.56 -13.69 -3.10
C TYR A 105 12.87 -12.34 -3.15
N THR A 106 13.66 -11.32 -3.32
CA THR A 106 13.21 -9.91 -3.34
C THR A 106 12.46 -9.60 -4.64
N VAL A 107 11.39 -8.81 -4.52
CA VAL A 107 10.60 -8.32 -5.65
C VAL A 107 10.82 -6.82 -5.83
N GLN A 108 11.16 -6.39 -7.05
CA GLN A 108 11.49 -5.00 -7.37
C GLN A 108 10.63 -4.49 -8.54
N PRO A 109 9.70 -3.55 -8.32
CA PRO A 109 8.92 -2.95 -9.40
C PRO A 109 9.77 -2.05 -10.31
N GLY A 110 9.32 -1.87 -11.55
CA GLY A 110 9.82 -0.87 -12.50
C GLY A 110 9.11 0.48 -12.37
N SER A 111 9.39 1.41 -13.27
CA SER A 111 8.62 2.64 -13.42
C SER A 111 7.27 2.37 -14.11
N ASN A 112 6.28 3.18 -13.81
CA ASN A 112 4.93 3.07 -14.35
C ASN A 112 4.36 1.64 -14.16
N ASN A 113 4.41 1.15 -12.91
CA ASN A 113 3.87 -0.17 -12.56
C ASN A 113 2.64 -0.05 -11.66
N ILE A 114 1.58 -0.76 -12.03
CA ILE A 114 0.36 -0.97 -11.23
C ILE A 114 0.40 -2.42 -10.73
N ILE A 115 0.40 -2.62 -9.40
CA ILE A 115 0.51 -3.94 -8.78
C ILE A 115 -0.63 -4.11 -7.78
N ARG A 116 -1.51 -5.10 -8.03
CA ARG A 116 -2.72 -5.27 -7.24
C ARG A 116 -2.92 -6.72 -6.77
N PHE A 117 -3.39 -6.90 -5.54
CA PHE A 117 -3.86 -8.16 -4.94
C PHE A 117 -2.86 -9.33 -5.01
N ILE A 118 -1.58 -9.08 -4.78
CA ILE A 118 -0.56 -10.14 -4.66
C ILE A 118 0.09 -10.14 -3.27
N ARG A 119 0.61 -11.29 -2.86
CA ARG A 119 1.38 -11.46 -1.64
C ARG A 119 2.86 -11.66 -1.95
N ILE A 120 3.71 -10.98 -1.20
CA ILE A 120 5.17 -11.10 -1.26
C ILE A 120 5.64 -11.53 0.13
N ARG A 121 5.82 -12.83 0.32
CA ARG A 121 6.22 -13.44 1.59
C ARG A 121 7.59 -14.09 1.43
N ARG A 122 8.64 -13.25 1.55
CA ARG A 122 10.00 -13.65 1.16
C ARG A 122 10.48 -14.90 1.90
N GLY A 123 10.57 -14.88 3.21
CA GLY A 123 11.18 -15.94 4.00
C GLY A 123 12.72 -16.03 3.87
N GLN A 124 13.36 -16.76 4.79
CA GLN A 124 14.81 -16.97 4.81
C GLN A 124 15.23 -18.37 4.39
N GLU A 125 14.30 -19.28 4.12
CA GLU A 125 14.52 -20.72 4.04
C GLU A 125 15.40 -21.14 2.85
N LYS A 126 15.35 -20.39 1.75
CA LYS A 126 16.14 -20.69 0.54
C LYS A 126 17.35 -19.80 0.38
N ASN A 127 17.29 -18.59 0.89
CA ASN A 127 18.36 -17.62 0.72
C ASN A 127 18.39 -16.60 1.86
N ILE A 128 19.44 -16.66 2.68
CA ILE A 128 19.77 -15.61 3.64
C ILE A 128 20.71 -14.64 2.94
N ASN A 129 20.16 -13.61 2.32
CA ASN A 129 20.93 -12.53 1.70
C ASN A 129 20.84 -11.30 2.58
N ASP A 130 21.95 -10.84 3.12
CA ASP A 130 22.03 -9.63 3.93
C ASP A 130 21.50 -8.42 3.18
N GLY A 131 20.66 -7.60 3.84
CA GLY A 131 20.01 -6.45 3.21
C GLY A 131 18.91 -6.84 2.23
N ALA A 132 18.39 -8.06 2.32
CA ALA A 132 17.32 -8.54 1.45
C ALA A 132 15.94 -8.19 2.02
N ASP A 133 15.36 -7.13 1.48
CA ASP A 133 13.98 -6.73 1.68
C ASP A 133 13.03 -7.72 1.01
N ALA A 134 11.80 -7.83 1.48
CA ALA A 134 10.80 -8.57 0.72
C ALA A 134 10.46 -7.84 -0.58
N SER A 135 10.32 -6.50 -0.51
CA SER A 135 10.22 -5.66 -1.70
C SER A 135 10.83 -4.28 -1.45
N TRP A 136 11.53 -3.75 -2.44
CA TRP A 136 12.06 -2.40 -2.39
C TRP A 136 12.22 -1.78 -3.76
N GLN A 137 12.21 -0.44 -3.82
CA GLN A 137 12.59 0.31 -5.01
C GLN A 137 12.93 1.75 -4.69
N ARG A 138 13.79 2.34 -5.49
CA ARG A 138 14.15 3.76 -5.47
C ARG A 138 14.46 4.30 -6.86
N ASN A 139 14.43 5.62 -7.02
CA ASN A 139 14.74 6.32 -8.27
C ASN A 139 13.85 5.89 -9.45
N LYS A 140 12.59 5.55 -9.17
CA LYS A 140 11.58 5.22 -10.17
C LYS A 140 10.46 6.27 -10.18
N THR A 141 9.72 6.30 -11.27
CA THR A 141 8.59 7.21 -11.44
C THR A 141 7.33 6.41 -11.75
N GLY A 142 6.28 6.67 -10.97
CA GLY A 142 4.98 6.05 -11.17
C GLY A 142 4.96 4.60 -10.69
N ILE A 143 4.62 4.37 -9.42
CA ILE A 143 4.39 3.03 -8.89
C ILE A 143 3.15 3.11 -7.99
N ILE A 144 2.22 2.17 -8.15
CA ILE A 144 1.13 1.99 -7.22
C ILE A 144 1.03 0.52 -6.80
N PHE A 145 1.10 0.30 -5.48
CA PHE A 145 0.70 -0.96 -4.86
C PHE A 145 -0.68 -0.78 -4.25
N ASP A 146 -1.58 -1.69 -4.57
CA ASP A 146 -2.95 -1.69 -4.09
C ASP A 146 -3.34 -3.08 -3.59
N HIS A 147 -3.81 -3.18 -2.33
CA HIS A 147 -4.21 -4.45 -1.71
C HIS A 147 -3.15 -5.56 -1.82
N CYS A 148 -1.90 -5.23 -1.57
CA CYS A 148 -0.80 -6.19 -1.54
C CYS A 148 -0.38 -6.51 -0.09
N SER A 149 0.16 -7.72 0.12
CA SER A 149 0.66 -8.15 1.43
C SER A 149 2.15 -8.42 1.36
N PHE A 150 2.92 -7.85 2.29
CA PHE A 150 4.37 -8.01 2.38
C PHE A 150 4.73 -8.56 3.76
N SER A 151 5.62 -9.59 3.82
CA SER A 151 6.11 -10.13 5.08
C SER A 151 7.39 -10.97 4.93
N TRP A 152 7.96 -11.33 6.08
CA TRP A 152 9.06 -12.29 6.25
C TRP A 152 10.35 -11.87 5.55
N SER A 153 10.67 -10.58 5.63
CA SER A 153 11.95 -10.05 5.13
C SER A 153 13.12 -10.45 6.02
N ILE A 154 14.32 -10.36 5.47
CA ILE A 154 15.58 -10.50 6.21
C ILE A 154 16.07 -9.16 6.75
N ASP A 155 15.84 -8.08 6.02
CA ASP A 155 16.03 -6.69 6.43
C ASP A 155 14.65 -5.99 6.48
N GLU A 156 14.32 -5.06 5.60
CA GLU A 156 13.01 -4.40 5.60
C GLU A 156 11.93 -5.21 4.88
N VAL A 157 10.70 -5.12 5.37
CA VAL A 157 9.54 -5.74 4.70
C VAL A 157 9.24 -5.04 3.38
N ALA A 158 9.14 -3.70 3.41
CA ALA A 158 8.80 -2.92 2.21
C ALA A 158 9.45 -1.54 2.27
N SER A 159 10.45 -1.28 1.42
CA SER A 159 11.20 -0.03 1.39
C SER A 159 11.07 0.69 0.06
N PHE A 160 10.34 1.81 0.08
CA PHE A 160 10.11 2.64 -1.11
C PHE A 160 10.43 4.10 -0.81
N TYR A 161 11.50 4.61 -1.44
CA TYR A 161 11.99 5.97 -1.22
C TYR A 161 12.71 6.50 -2.46
N ASP A 162 12.90 7.81 -2.54
CA ASP A 162 13.47 8.49 -3.71
C ASP A 162 12.68 8.26 -5.01
N ASN A 163 11.45 7.77 -4.91
CA ASN A 163 10.55 7.61 -6.04
C ASN A 163 9.74 8.89 -6.26
N ASN A 164 9.17 9.03 -7.45
CA ASN A 164 8.26 10.10 -7.80
C ASN A 164 6.91 9.52 -8.23
N ASN A 165 5.80 10.17 -7.89
CA ASN A 165 4.44 9.67 -8.17
C ASN A 165 4.26 8.23 -7.66
N PHE A 166 4.50 8.04 -6.36
CA PHE A 166 4.39 6.75 -5.69
C PHE A 166 3.13 6.69 -4.81
N THR A 167 2.45 5.56 -4.84
CA THR A 167 1.39 5.23 -3.86
C THR A 167 1.52 3.80 -3.37
N MET A 168 1.38 3.61 -2.06
CA MET A 168 1.10 2.31 -1.43
C MET A 168 -0.17 2.46 -0.62
N GLN A 169 -1.24 1.82 -1.07
CA GLN A 169 -2.56 1.91 -0.48
C GLN A 169 -3.10 0.53 -0.11
N TRP A 170 -3.81 0.44 1.02
CA TRP A 170 -4.48 -0.77 1.49
C TRP A 170 -3.56 -2.00 1.54
N CYS A 171 -2.29 -1.82 1.87
CA CYS A 171 -1.29 -2.87 1.91
C CYS A 171 -0.95 -3.31 3.33
N THR A 172 -0.70 -4.62 3.50
CA THR A 172 -0.14 -5.18 4.74
C THR A 172 1.38 -5.17 4.67
N VAL A 173 2.05 -4.64 5.68
CA VAL A 173 3.50 -4.65 5.88
C VAL A 173 3.79 -5.19 7.27
N ALA A 174 4.04 -6.49 7.39
CA ALA A 174 4.05 -7.12 8.69
C ALA A 174 5.10 -8.24 8.83
N GLU A 175 5.45 -8.50 10.09
CA GLU A 175 6.18 -9.69 10.52
C GLU A 175 7.53 -9.87 9.80
N SER A 176 8.38 -8.86 9.90
CA SER A 176 9.78 -8.98 9.49
C SER A 176 10.52 -9.95 10.42
N LEU A 177 11.48 -10.69 9.88
CA LEU A 177 12.24 -11.68 10.65
C LEU A 177 13.35 -11.00 11.46
N THR A 178 13.40 -11.26 12.77
CA THR A 178 14.34 -10.55 13.66
C THR A 178 15.72 -11.19 13.68
N ASN A 179 15.81 -12.52 13.70
CA ASN A 179 17.08 -13.25 13.69
C ASN A 179 17.11 -14.34 12.60
N PRO A 180 16.94 -13.95 11.33
CA PRO A 180 16.95 -14.92 10.21
C PRO A 180 18.35 -15.42 9.86
N GLY A 181 19.40 -14.88 10.49
CA GLY A 181 20.81 -15.12 10.16
C GLY A 181 21.52 -13.93 9.52
N HIS A 182 20.96 -12.73 9.64
CA HIS A 182 21.59 -11.50 9.14
C HIS A 182 22.93 -11.24 9.83
N SER A 183 23.97 -10.83 9.07
CA SER A 183 25.35 -10.62 9.60
C SER A 183 25.45 -9.52 10.67
N LYS A 184 24.54 -8.55 10.66
CA LYS A 184 24.44 -7.49 11.68
C LYS A 184 23.70 -7.93 12.96
N GLY A 185 23.28 -9.19 13.05
CA GLY A 185 22.47 -9.71 14.16
C GLY A 185 20.99 -9.39 14.02
N ALA A 186 20.29 -9.15 15.14
CA ALA A 186 18.85 -8.89 15.14
C ALA A 186 18.47 -7.69 14.25
N HIS A 187 17.56 -7.89 13.27
CA HIS A 187 17.31 -6.92 12.20
C HIS A 187 15.88 -6.99 11.63
N GLY A 188 14.86 -6.95 12.45
CA GLY A 188 13.45 -7.08 12.05
C GLY A 188 12.80 -5.72 11.73
N TYR A 189 12.85 -5.23 10.49
CA TYR A 189 12.44 -3.88 10.14
C TYR A 189 11.24 -3.81 9.20
N GLY A 190 10.37 -2.80 9.38
CA GLY A 190 9.21 -2.55 8.53
C GLY A 190 9.60 -1.99 7.17
N GLY A 191 10.05 -0.74 7.13
CA GLY A 191 10.44 -0.14 5.87
C GLY A 191 10.99 1.28 5.97
N ILE A 192 11.75 1.67 4.94
CA ILE A 192 12.12 3.06 4.68
C ILE A 192 11.12 3.60 3.66
N TRP A 193 10.35 4.63 4.06
CA TRP A 193 9.33 5.25 3.24
C TRP A 193 9.68 6.70 2.95
N GLY A 194 9.58 7.08 1.70
CA GLY A 194 9.92 8.40 1.25
C GLY A 194 9.61 8.59 -0.21
N GLY A 195 9.98 9.73 -0.75
CA GLY A 195 9.84 10.05 -2.15
C GLY A 195 9.57 11.52 -2.39
N LYS A 196 9.79 11.95 -3.61
CA LYS A 196 9.57 13.33 -4.02
C LYS A 196 8.08 13.70 -3.98
N LEU A 197 7.24 12.77 -4.41
CA LEU A 197 5.79 12.78 -4.31
C LEU A 197 5.36 11.35 -3.96
N ALA A 198 5.08 11.07 -2.69
CA ALA A 198 4.77 9.73 -2.22
C ALA A 198 3.60 9.72 -1.24
N SER A 199 2.66 8.82 -1.46
CA SER A 199 1.51 8.58 -0.60
C SER A 199 1.54 7.16 -0.04
N PHE A 200 1.38 7.07 1.27
CA PHE A 200 1.24 5.81 2.00
C PHE A 200 -0.02 5.91 2.85
N HIS A 201 -1.10 5.28 2.42
CA HIS A 201 -2.37 5.42 3.10
C HIS A 201 -3.13 4.11 3.27
N HIS A 202 -3.90 4.02 4.35
CA HIS A 202 -4.70 2.85 4.69
C HIS A 202 -3.89 1.54 4.74
N ASN A 203 -2.61 1.62 5.13
CA ASN A 203 -1.77 0.46 5.26
C ASN A 203 -1.79 -0.08 6.70
N PHE A 204 -1.64 -1.39 6.83
CA PHE A 204 -1.44 -2.07 8.10
C PHE A 204 0.04 -2.39 8.30
N VAL A 205 0.60 -1.91 9.42
CA VAL A 205 2.03 -2.07 9.75
C VAL A 205 2.14 -2.75 11.10
N ALA A 206 2.63 -4.00 11.14
CA ALA A 206 2.56 -4.77 12.38
C ALA A 206 3.74 -5.72 12.62
N HIS A 207 3.93 -6.09 13.88
CA HIS A 207 4.87 -7.11 14.32
C HIS A 207 6.31 -6.82 13.86
N LEU A 208 6.78 -5.62 14.16
CA LEU A 208 8.08 -5.12 13.73
C LEU A 208 8.92 -4.70 14.92
N MET A 209 10.22 -4.97 14.84
CA MET A 209 11.17 -4.50 15.82
C MET A 209 11.50 -3.01 15.65
N ASN A 210 11.54 -2.52 14.41
CA ASN A 210 11.89 -1.13 14.08
C ASN A 210 11.33 -0.70 12.72
N ARG A 211 11.45 0.58 12.38
CA ARG A 211 11.05 1.18 11.10
C ARG A 211 9.59 0.92 10.74
N GLY A 212 8.72 1.36 11.62
CA GLY A 212 7.28 1.25 11.39
C GLY A 212 6.53 2.57 11.13
N PRO A 213 6.83 3.32 10.02
CA PRO A 213 8.00 3.29 9.14
C PRO A 213 9.16 4.20 9.60
N ARG A 214 10.31 4.13 8.92
CA ARG A 214 11.31 5.19 8.91
C ARG A 214 11.10 6.05 7.67
N PHE A 215 10.83 7.33 7.84
CA PHE A 215 10.83 8.27 6.71
C PHE A 215 12.25 8.49 6.21
N ASN A 216 12.43 8.53 4.88
CA ASN A 216 13.77 8.57 4.30
C ASN A 216 14.55 9.83 4.70
N GLY A 217 13.95 11.00 4.59
CA GLY A 217 14.67 12.25 4.66
C GLY A 217 15.70 12.36 3.53
N ALA A 218 16.49 13.43 3.52
CA ALA A 218 17.54 13.58 2.54
C ALA A 218 18.76 12.69 2.88
N ARG A 219 19.14 11.80 1.97
CA ARG A 219 20.27 10.87 2.13
C ARG A 219 21.28 11.08 1.02
N TYR A 220 22.22 11.99 1.24
CA TYR A 220 23.11 12.51 0.20
C TYR A 220 24.34 11.67 -0.09
N GLY A 221 24.73 10.73 0.65
CA GLY A 221 25.93 9.92 0.42
C GLY A 221 25.75 8.81 -0.63
N TRP A 222 24.61 8.71 -1.29
CA TRP A 222 24.34 7.64 -2.22
C TRP A 222 24.64 8.01 -3.67
N THR A 223 25.17 7.05 -4.42
CA THR A 223 25.56 7.22 -5.82
C THR A 223 24.42 7.75 -6.71
N GLY A 224 23.17 7.43 -6.39
CA GLY A 224 22.00 7.95 -7.10
C GLY A 224 21.83 9.47 -6.99
N TYR A 225 22.20 10.06 -5.87
CA TYR A 225 22.17 11.52 -5.70
C TYR A 225 23.39 12.20 -6.33
N THR A 226 24.57 11.62 -6.18
CA THR A 226 25.81 12.20 -6.73
C THR A 226 25.87 12.16 -8.25
N SER A 227 25.14 11.25 -8.87
CA SER A 227 25.01 11.16 -10.34
C SER A 227 23.82 11.99 -10.88
N ASN A 228 22.95 12.51 -10.03
CA ASN A 228 21.86 13.37 -10.45
C ASN A 228 22.39 14.71 -10.93
N LYS A 229 21.99 15.13 -12.14
CA LYS A 229 22.43 16.39 -12.75
C LYS A 229 22.04 17.61 -11.91
N GLU A 230 20.90 17.57 -11.25
CA GLU A 230 20.45 18.65 -10.34
C GLU A 230 21.36 18.76 -9.13
N TYR A 231 21.77 17.65 -8.56
CA TYR A 231 22.71 17.59 -7.45
C TYR A 231 24.10 18.11 -7.87
N SER A 232 24.63 17.66 -9.00
CA SER A 232 25.95 18.07 -9.51
C SER A 232 26.04 19.56 -9.85
N THR A 233 24.91 20.21 -10.12
CA THR A 233 24.82 21.65 -10.43
C THR A 233 24.41 22.51 -9.24
N TYR A 234 24.48 21.98 -8.01
CA TYR A 234 23.99 22.63 -6.79
C TYR A 234 22.48 22.97 -6.81
N LYS A 235 21.70 22.31 -7.66
CA LYS A 235 20.23 22.34 -7.62
C LYS A 235 19.64 21.24 -6.75
N TRP A 236 20.46 20.65 -5.92
CA TRP A 236 20.06 19.63 -4.95
C TRP A 236 18.95 20.12 -4.00
N GLN A 237 18.88 21.41 -3.73
CA GLN A 237 17.77 22.02 -3.00
C GLN A 237 16.42 21.62 -3.58
N ASN A 238 16.26 21.71 -4.89
CA ASN A 238 15.01 21.34 -5.55
C ASN A 238 14.71 19.85 -5.45
N ALA A 239 15.74 19.02 -5.55
CA ALA A 239 15.57 17.57 -5.45
C ALA A 239 15.09 17.17 -4.05
N VAL A 240 15.59 17.79 -2.99
CA VAL A 240 15.23 17.48 -1.61
C VAL A 240 13.94 18.19 -1.18
N GLN A 241 13.73 19.44 -1.59
CA GLN A 241 12.46 20.14 -1.39
C GLN A 241 11.29 19.41 -2.05
N ALA A 242 11.54 18.61 -3.08
CA ALA A 242 10.55 17.76 -3.69
C ALA A 242 10.25 16.49 -2.88
N GLU A 243 10.97 16.21 -1.78
CA GLU A 243 10.60 15.09 -0.92
C GLU A 243 9.38 15.45 -0.08
N ASN A 244 8.21 14.96 -0.55
CA ASN A 244 6.93 15.12 0.10
C ASN A 244 6.33 13.74 0.34
N VAL A 245 6.04 13.46 1.61
CA VAL A 245 5.46 12.20 2.05
C VAL A 245 4.11 12.45 2.70
N ASP A 246 3.07 11.84 2.18
CA ASP A 246 1.76 11.79 2.80
C ASP A 246 1.56 10.42 3.45
N PHE A 247 1.52 10.40 4.79
CA PHE A 247 1.31 9.21 5.60
C PHE A 247 0.04 9.37 6.39
N ARG A 248 -1.06 8.71 5.92
CA ARG A 248 -2.37 8.88 6.54
C ARG A 248 -3.17 7.59 6.65
N ASN A 249 -4.08 7.56 7.62
CA ASN A 249 -5.03 6.47 7.84
C ASN A 249 -4.38 5.08 7.94
N CYS A 250 -3.09 5.02 8.25
CA CYS A 250 -2.39 3.77 8.49
C CYS A 250 -2.60 3.28 9.92
N VAL A 251 -2.58 1.97 10.11
CA VAL A 251 -2.73 1.32 11.41
C VAL A 251 -1.41 0.65 11.76
N MET A 252 -0.81 1.05 12.87
CA MET A 252 0.38 0.41 13.44
C MET A 252 -0.03 -0.45 14.62
N TYR A 253 0.32 -1.73 14.59
CA TYR A 253 0.05 -2.66 15.67
C TYR A 253 1.29 -3.45 16.09
N ASN A 254 1.54 -3.54 17.40
CA ASN A 254 2.66 -4.31 17.97
C ASN A 254 4.02 -4.03 17.28
N ALA A 255 4.22 -2.78 16.85
CA ALA A 255 5.46 -2.31 16.25
C ALA A 255 6.31 -1.64 17.33
N GLN A 256 7.41 -2.27 17.74
CA GLN A 256 8.28 -1.75 18.80
C GLN A 256 8.95 -0.43 18.40
N GLY A 257 9.34 -0.31 17.13
CA GLY A 257 9.86 0.92 16.56
C GLY A 257 8.74 1.81 16.04
N THR A 258 8.57 2.98 16.66
CA THR A 258 7.63 3.99 16.17
C THR A 258 8.10 4.64 14.85
N CYS A 259 7.25 5.41 14.21
CA CYS A 259 7.65 6.26 13.10
C CYS A 259 8.79 7.19 13.48
N TYR A 260 9.74 7.40 12.60
CA TYR A 260 10.76 8.40 12.79
C TYR A 260 11.30 8.95 11.47
N GLY A 261 11.73 10.21 11.48
CA GLY A 261 12.36 10.84 10.32
C GLY A 261 13.78 10.33 10.09
N GLY A 262 14.16 10.18 8.85
CA GLY A 262 15.56 10.05 8.46
C GLY A 262 16.29 11.40 8.57
N PRO A 263 17.63 11.42 8.54
CA PRO A 263 18.40 12.66 8.53
C PRO A 263 18.14 13.45 7.23
N GLY A 264 18.24 14.78 7.33
CA GLY A 264 18.03 15.69 6.23
C GLY A 264 16.59 16.20 6.08
N GLY A 265 16.36 17.07 5.12
CA GLY A 265 15.11 17.80 4.93
C GLY A 265 14.03 17.04 4.18
N GLY A 266 12.83 17.53 4.26
CA GLY A 266 11.63 17.03 3.59
C GLY A 266 10.37 17.57 4.25
N GLN A 267 9.20 17.28 3.67
CA GLN A 267 7.90 17.64 4.22
C GLN A 267 7.08 16.36 4.38
N ILE A 268 6.55 16.13 5.58
CA ILE A 268 5.88 14.88 5.93
C ILE A 268 4.53 15.21 6.58
N ASN A 269 3.46 14.69 6.01
CA ASN A 269 2.15 14.69 6.66
C ASN A 269 1.97 13.37 7.42
N ILE A 270 1.53 13.46 8.68
CA ILE A 270 1.16 12.32 9.52
C ILE A 270 -0.26 12.57 10.00
N VAL A 271 -1.26 11.99 9.29
CA VAL A 271 -2.66 12.39 9.43
C VAL A 271 -3.54 11.18 9.73
N ASN A 272 -4.34 11.28 10.78
CA ASN A 272 -5.40 10.32 11.13
C ASN A 272 -4.92 8.85 11.17
N ASN A 273 -3.68 8.60 11.63
CA ASN A 273 -3.17 7.24 11.81
C ASN A 273 -3.57 6.69 13.19
N TYR A 274 -3.65 5.36 13.31
CA TYR A 274 -3.97 4.67 14.53
C TYR A 274 -2.77 3.85 15.02
N TYR A 275 -2.28 4.15 16.22
CA TYR A 275 -1.12 3.50 16.84
C TYR A 275 -1.57 2.64 18.01
N LYS A 276 -1.66 1.32 17.81
CA LYS A 276 -2.08 0.36 18.83
C LYS A 276 -0.89 -0.42 19.37
N ALA A 277 -0.63 -0.25 20.65
CA ALA A 277 0.38 -1.03 21.34
C ALA A 277 -0.04 -2.51 21.42
N GLY A 278 0.91 -3.40 21.19
CA GLY A 278 0.70 -4.83 21.31
C GLY A 278 1.54 -5.44 22.44
N PRO A 279 1.49 -6.77 22.60
CA PRO A 279 2.10 -7.44 23.75
C PRO A 279 3.63 -7.32 23.82
N SER A 280 4.33 -7.06 22.70
CA SER A 280 5.78 -6.84 22.72
C SER A 280 6.19 -5.54 23.43
N HIS A 281 5.30 -4.56 23.55
CA HIS A 281 5.57 -3.32 24.25
C HIS A 281 5.71 -3.50 25.76
N SER A 282 5.05 -4.49 26.33
CA SER A 282 5.18 -4.80 27.76
C SER A 282 6.56 -5.34 28.16
N LEU A 283 7.32 -5.82 27.17
CA LEU A 283 8.66 -6.38 27.34
C LEU A 283 9.78 -5.37 27.06
N LYS A 284 9.43 -4.13 26.75
CA LYS A 284 10.38 -3.08 26.41
C LYS A 284 11.46 -2.92 27.48
N GLY A 285 12.73 -2.88 27.05
CA GLY A 285 13.89 -2.77 27.91
C GLY A 285 14.26 -4.06 28.66
N THR A 286 13.50 -5.15 28.47
CA THR A 286 13.80 -6.47 29.01
C THR A 286 14.86 -7.16 28.16
N THR A 287 15.79 -7.87 28.78
CA THR A 287 16.72 -8.75 28.08
C THR A 287 16.22 -10.18 28.21
N LEU A 288 15.92 -10.83 27.07
CA LEU A 288 15.53 -12.23 27.00
C LEU A 288 16.58 -12.99 26.17
N ASN A 289 17.07 -14.09 26.70
CA ASN A 289 18.09 -14.92 26.03
C ASN A 289 19.32 -14.09 25.55
N GLY A 290 19.73 -13.09 26.29
CA GLY A 290 20.87 -12.23 25.95
C GLY A 290 20.57 -11.12 24.93
N LEU A 291 19.34 -11.07 24.39
CA LEU A 291 18.92 -10.04 23.43
C LEU A 291 17.99 -9.02 24.11
N LYS A 292 18.17 -7.77 23.78
CA LYS A 292 17.20 -6.74 24.16
C LYS A 292 15.94 -6.90 23.31
N VAL A 293 14.80 -6.94 23.94
CA VAL A 293 13.51 -7.01 23.26
C VAL A 293 13.21 -5.73 22.48
N ASP A 294 13.70 -4.60 22.95
CA ASP A 294 13.69 -3.33 22.22
C ASP A 294 15.10 -2.98 21.78
N VAL A 295 15.53 -3.55 20.70
CA VAL A 295 16.90 -3.35 20.17
C VAL A 295 17.09 -2.03 19.41
N SER A 296 16.01 -1.33 19.09
CA SER A 296 16.13 -0.24 18.14
C SER A 296 16.62 1.03 18.77
N THR A 297 16.65 1.19 20.11
CA THR A 297 16.86 2.31 20.50
C THR A 297 16.86 3.08 21.58
N GLY A 298 16.99 2.62 22.48
CA GLY A 298 16.89 3.38 23.67
C GLY A 298 15.44 3.69 24.03
N LYS A 299 15.27 4.22 25.20
CA LYS A 299 14.02 4.33 25.97
C LYS A 299 12.82 4.94 25.24
N GLU A 300 13.04 5.45 24.06
CA GLU A 300 12.07 6.32 23.42
C GLU A 300 11.39 5.73 22.19
N ARG A 301 12.02 4.81 21.51
CA ARG A 301 11.40 4.07 20.42
C ARG A 301 10.61 2.92 21.01
N GLY A 302 9.41 2.69 20.53
CA GLY A 302 8.49 1.72 21.09
C GLY A 302 7.68 2.21 22.30
N SER A 303 7.63 3.51 22.55
CA SER A 303 6.65 4.08 23.46
C SER A 303 5.26 3.95 22.85
N GLN A 304 4.32 3.42 23.61
CA GLN A 304 2.93 3.26 23.21
C GLN A 304 2.23 4.60 22.90
N ASP A 305 2.81 5.70 23.37
CA ASP A 305 2.25 7.04 23.25
C ASP A 305 2.89 7.87 22.15
N ARG A 306 3.75 7.26 21.35
CA ARG A 306 4.56 8.04 20.42
C ARG A 306 4.01 7.96 18.99
N ILE A 307 3.85 9.15 18.40
CA ILE A 307 3.52 9.33 17.00
C ILE A 307 4.78 9.27 16.14
N THR A 308 5.78 10.09 16.44
CA THR A 308 7.03 10.09 15.68
C THR A 308 8.21 10.63 16.49
N ILE A 309 9.42 10.35 15.99
CA ILE A 309 10.65 10.98 16.47
C ILE A 309 11.20 11.86 15.35
N VAL A 310 11.42 13.12 15.65
CA VAL A 310 12.14 14.03 14.77
C VAL A 310 13.63 13.80 14.95
N THR A 311 14.27 13.27 13.91
CA THR A 311 15.71 12.99 13.96
C THR A 311 16.50 14.12 13.32
N LEU A 312 17.58 14.52 13.94
CA LEU A 312 18.46 15.58 13.44
C LEU A 312 19.53 14.91 12.60
N SER A 313 20.57 14.47 13.00
CA SER A 313 21.67 13.94 12.22
C SER A 313 21.85 12.44 12.42
N ASN A 314 22.34 11.78 11.42
CA ASN A 314 22.88 10.45 11.57
C ASN A 314 24.41 10.53 11.54
N SER A 315 25.01 10.49 12.73
CA SER A 315 26.46 10.48 12.91
C SER A 315 27.18 9.32 12.19
N GLY A 316 26.44 8.28 11.78
CA GLY A 316 26.96 7.14 11.02
C GLY A 316 26.97 7.33 9.50
N ASN A 317 26.27 8.32 8.97
CA ASN A 317 26.25 8.64 7.53
C ASN A 317 27.00 9.96 7.27
N SER A 318 28.27 9.96 7.50
CA SER A 318 29.10 11.11 7.24
C SER A 318 29.36 11.26 5.73
N ASP A 319 28.40 11.79 4.98
CA ASP A 319 28.80 12.50 3.77
C ASP A 319 29.47 13.80 4.21
N LYS A 320 30.79 13.72 4.34
CA LYS A 320 31.63 14.86 4.73
C LYS A 320 31.59 16.01 3.73
N LYS A 321 30.98 15.82 2.57
CA LYS A 321 30.89 16.85 1.50
C LYS A 321 29.76 17.84 1.75
N HIS A 322 28.67 17.40 2.41
CA HIS A 322 27.50 18.23 2.65
C HIS A 322 26.98 18.11 4.10
N PRO A 323 27.83 18.40 5.11
CA PRO A 323 27.47 18.25 6.51
C PRO A 323 26.25 19.09 6.89
N GLU A 324 26.03 20.22 6.22
CA GLU A 324 24.90 21.12 6.44
C GLU A 324 23.54 20.49 6.17
N LEU A 325 23.49 19.43 5.37
CA LEU A 325 22.25 18.72 5.04
C LEU A 325 21.90 17.64 6.07
N TYR A 326 22.90 17.11 6.76
CA TYR A 326 22.69 16.13 7.82
C TYR A 326 22.25 16.77 9.15
N ASP A 327 22.53 18.05 9.33
CA ASP A 327 22.07 18.81 10.48
C ASP A 327 20.58 19.23 10.36
N MET A 328 19.94 18.96 9.25
CA MET A 328 18.53 19.28 9.03
C MET A 328 17.60 18.18 9.54
N THR A 329 16.39 18.59 9.91
CA THR A 329 15.27 17.67 10.11
C THR A 329 14.23 17.88 9.01
N SER A 330 13.36 16.91 8.77
CA SER A 330 12.13 17.15 8.01
C SER A 330 11.19 18.10 8.78
N ARG A 331 10.28 18.75 8.08
CA ARG A 331 9.15 19.50 8.62
C ARG A 331 7.91 18.62 8.61
N TYR A 332 7.02 18.83 9.56
CA TYR A 332 5.89 17.93 9.75
C TYR A 332 4.57 18.68 9.87
N TYR A 333 3.53 18.12 9.26
CA TYR A 333 2.14 18.39 9.59
C TYR A 333 1.57 17.15 10.27
N ILE A 334 1.11 17.28 11.52
CA ILE A 334 0.66 16.14 12.35
C ILE A 334 -0.71 16.47 12.90
N ASN A 335 -1.74 15.69 12.53
CA ASN A 335 -3.11 15.98 12.90
C ASN A 335 -3.99 14.72 12.95
N GLY A 336 -4.86 14.61 13.95
CA GLY A 336 -5.92 13.60 14.04
C GLY A 336 -5.47 12.21 14.45
N ASN A 337 -4.20 12.01 14.84
CA ASN A 337 -3.67 10.68 15.16
C ASN A 337 -4.10 10.19 16.53
N THR A 338 -4.43 8.91 16.63
CA THR A 338 -4.87 8.24 17.86
C THR A 338 -3.84 7.23 18.33
N THR A 339 -3.58 7.18 19.64
CA THR A 339 -2.79 6.11 20.27
C THR A 339 -3.64 5.27 21.20
N GLU A 340 -3.36 3.96 21.25
CA GLU A 340 -3.98 3.01 22.17
C GLU A 340 -2.91 2.21 22.91
N THR A 341 -2.99 2.20 24.24
CA THR A 341 -2.05 1.46 25.11
C THR A 341 -2.37 -0.03 25.17
N THR A 342 -1.45 -0.85 25.67
CA THR A 342 -1.68 -2.29 25.92
C THR A 342 -2.85 -2.59 26.87
N LYS A 343 -3.31 -1.58 27.61
CA LYS A 343 -4.47 -1.67 28.50
C LYS A 343 -5.75 -1.15 27.87
N GLY A 344 -5.73 -0.85 26.56
CA GLY A 344 -6.88 -0.36 25.83
C GLY A 344 -7.24 1.12 26.05
N SER A 345 -6.40 1.89 26.78
CA SER A 345 -6.63 3.32 26.93
C SER A 345 -6.30 4.05 25.63
N LYS A 346 -7.28 4.75 25.09
CA LYS A 346 -7.16 5.50 23.82
C LYS A 346 -6.94 6.98 24.08
N THR A 347 -6.09 7.60 23.29
CA THR A 347 -5.87 9.05 23.28
C THR A 347 -6.04 9.54 21.84
N ALA A 348 -7.19 10.12 21.54
CA ALA A 348 -7.46 10.76 20.27
C ALA A 348 -6.68 12.09 20.15
N ASN A 349 -6.32 12.47 18.93
CA ASN A 349 -5.56 13.68 18.65
C ASN A 349 -4.31 13.82 19.53
N LYS A 350 -3.58 12.72 19.66
CA LYS A 350 -2.32 12.69 20.42
C LYS A 350 -1.30 13.64 19.79
N ASP A 351 -1.18 13.60 18.48
CA ASP A 351 -0.47 14.52 17.59
C ASP A 351 0.87 15.01 18.17
N TRP A 352 1.05 16.31 18.29
CA TRP A 352 2.30 16.91 18.78
C TRP A 352 2.67 16.52 20.21
N LYS A 353 1.72 16.06 21.03
CA LYS A 353 2.03 15.48 22.36
C LYS A 353 2.70 14.11 22.27
N GLY A 354 2.62 13.45 21.11
CA GLY A 354 3.29 12.19 20.81
C GLY A 354 4.61 12.36 20.06
N VAL A 355 5.12 13.56 19.87
CA VAL A 355 6.37 13.83 19.15
C VAL A 355 7.54 13.93 20.12
N SER A 356 8.62 13.22 19.80
CA SER A 356 9.91 13.35 20.49
C SER A 356 10.95 13.90 19.53
N TYR A 357 11.99 14.48 20.10
CA TYR A 357 13.05 15.15 19.36
C TYR A 357 14.41 14.57 19.75
N ASP A 358 15.29 14.36 18.77
CA ASP A 358 16.68 14.00 19.05
C ASP A 358 17.38 15.11 19.83
N LYS A 359 18.38 14.68 20.60
CA LYS A 359 19.25 15.63 21.32
C LYS A 359 19.93 16.58 20.33
N GLY A 360 19.85 17.88 20.59
CA GLY A 360 20.47 18.90 19.77
C GLY A 360 19.57 19.53 18.71
N VAL A 361 18.32 19.05 18.57
CA VAL A 361 17.32 19.78 17.76
C VAL A 361 17.11 21.17 18.38
N PRO A 362 17.34 22.27 17.63
CA PRO A 362 17.19 23.61 18.15
C PRO A 362 15.77 23.88 18.65
N SER A 363 15.67 24.62 19.76
CA SER A 363 14.37 25.08 20.27
C SER A 363 14.42 26.54 20.72
N LEU A 364 13.32 27.24 20.60
CA LEU A 364 13.14 28.62 21.04
C LEU A 364 11.69 28.81 21.49
N ASN A 365 11.49 29.35 22.71
CA ASN A 365 10.16 29.61 23.26
C ASN A 365 9.20 28.40 23.24
N GLY A 366 9.72 27.19 23.45
CA GLY A 366 8.91 25.96 23.45
C GLY A 366 8.62 25.37 22.06
N GLU A 367 9.05 25.99 20.99
CA GLU A 367 8.95 25.51 19.62
C GLU A 367 10.27 24.91 19.15
N TYR A 368 10.21 23.92 18.25
CA TYR A 368 11.38 23.22 17.70
C TYR A 368 11.64 23.62 16.26
N TYR A 369 12.91 23.65 15.89
CA TYR A 369 13.37 24.17 14.61
C TYR A 369 14.37 23.25 13.94
N SER A 370 14.32 23.18 12.62
CA SER A 370 15.35 22.57 11.77
C SER A 370 16.39 23.62 11.41
N PRO A 371 17.70 23.38 11.59
CA PRO A 371 18.70 24.18 10.89
C PRO A 371 18.48 24.17 9.38
N ASP A 372 18.63 25.34 8.75
CA ASP A 372 18.48 25.53 7.31
C ASP A 372 19.52 26.54 6.78
N ALA A 373 20.78 26.19 6.95
CA ALA A 373 21.90 27.07 6.62
C ALA A 373 22.01 27.44 5.14
N LYS A 374 21.38 26.66 4.26
CA LYS A 374 21.43 26.83 2.80
C LYS A 374 20.10 27.27 2.18
N ASN A 375 19.18 27.74 3.02
CA ASN A 375 17.84 28.12 2.57
C ASN A 375 17.14 27.02 1.77
N PHE A 376 17.26 25.79 2.28
CA PHE A 376 16.72 24.58 1.65
C PHE A 376 15.19 24.63 1.51
N TYR A 377 14.51 25.14 2.55
CA TYR A 377 13.05 25.27 2.54
C TYR A 377 12.53 26.50 1.78
N GLY A 378 13.45 27.35 1.29
CA GLY A 378 13.14 28.50 0.45
C GLY A 378 12.61 29.71 1.22
N ASP A 379 12.54 30.85 0.52
CA ASP A 379 12.20 32.15 1.11
C ASP A 379 10.74 32.27 1.56
N ALA A 380 9.87 31.38 1.08
CA ALA A 380 8.47 31.34 1.50
C ALA A 380 8.31 30.85 2.96
N VAL A 381 9.33 30.20 3.52
CA VAL A 381 9.32 29.70 4.90
C VAL A 381 10.08 30.69 5.79
N ALA A 382 9.41 31.17 6.83
CA ALA A 382 10.03 32.12 7.76
C ALA A 382 11.25 31.50 8.47
N HIS A 383 12.37 32.20 8.41
CA HIS A 383 13.60 31.82 9.09
C HIS A 383 13.80 32.63 10.39
N THR A 384 14.40 32.00 11.36
CA THR A 384 14.86 32.62 12.61
C THR A 384 16.27 32.20 12.93
N THR A 385 17.02 33.03 13.67
CA THR A 385 18.37 32.71 14.08
C THR A 385 18.37 32.10 15.48
N ILE A 386 18.90 30.86 15.60
CA ILE A 386 19.05 30.18 16.89
C ILE A 386 20.53 29.78 17.04
N SER A 387 21.18 30.26 18.08
CA SER A 387 22.61 29.99 18.32
C SER A 387 23.50 30.25 17.10
N GLY A 388 23.23 31.34 16.37
CA GLY A 388 23.96 31.74 15.17
C GLY A 388 23.66 30.95 13.89
N LYS A 389 22.69 30.03 13.92
CA LYS A 389 22.24 29.26 12.74
C LYS A 389 20.90 29.77 12.23
N SER A 390 20.74 29.86 10.91
CA SER A 390 19.43 30.07 10.28
C SER A 390 18.60 28.80 10.45
N CYS A 391 17.38 28.92 10.94
CA CYS A 391 16.51 27.80 11.26
C CYS A 391 15.09 28.08 10.82
N VAL A 392 14.33 27.02 10.45
CA VAL A 392 12.91 27.07 10.15
C VAL A 392 12.09 26.25 11.13
N LYS A 393 10.86 26.63 11.39
CA LYS A 393 9.96 25.89 12.29
C LYS A 393 9.71 24.46 11.75
N ILE A 394 9.85 23.44 12.60
CA ILE A 394 9.60 22.04 12.22
C ILE A 394 8.12 21.81 11.99
N LYS A 395 7.27 22.36 12.86
CA LYS A 395 5.82 22.27 12.72
C LYS A 395 5.35 23.09 11.52
N MET A 396 4.60 22.45 10.62
CA MET A 396 3.86 23.12 9.55
C MET A 396 2.44 23.42 10.02
N ASP A 397 1.93 24.60 9.69
CA ASP A 397 0.56 24.99 10.02
C ASP A 397 -0.45 24.40 9.03
N GLU A 398 -0.01 24.15 7.79
CA GLU A 398 -0.78 23.51 6.74
C GLU A 398 -0.06 22.26 6.23
N PRO A 399 -0.78 21.25 5.71
CA PRO A 399 -0.16 20.07 5.16
C PRO A 399 0.68 20.39 3.91
N ALA A 400 1.75 19.62 3.70
CA ALA A 400 2.42 19.61 2.41
C ALA A 400 1.44 19.15 1.32
N PRO A 401 1.62 19.59 0.06
CA PRO A 401 0.78 19.15 -1.04
C PRO A 401 0.72 17.61 -1.12
N THR A 402 -0.48 17.09 -1.27
CA THR A 402 -0.73 15.64 -1.38
C THR A 402 -1.41 15.30 -2.69
N GLY A 403 -1.33 14.05 -3.13
CA GLY A 403 -2.30 13.50 -4.07
C GLY A 403 -3.70 13.46 -3.43
N GLN A 404 -4.72 13.28 -4.24
CA GLN A 404 -6.08 13.11 -3.73
C GLN A 404 -6.17 11.77 -2.98
N VAL A 405 -6.61 11.80 -1.72
CA VAL A 405 -6.76 10.61 -0.87
C VAL A 405 -8.02 10.74 -0.03
N THR A 406 -8.87 9.73 -0.11
CA THR A 406 -9.99 9.53 0.81
C THR A 406 -9.45 9.48 2.24
N THR A 407 -10.06 10.24 3.14
CA THR A 407 -9.52 10.42 4.49
C THR A 407 -10.58 10.07 5.53
N HIS A 408 -10.32 9.05 6.32
CA HIS A 408 -11.12 8.66 7.48
C HIS A 408 -10.62 9.32 8.77
N SER A 409 -11.44 9.30 9.81
CA SER A 409 -10.91 9.50 11.16
C SER A 409 -9.95 8.35 11.52
N ALA A 410 -9.04 8.55 12.47
CA ALA A 410 -8.13 7.47 12.88
C ALA A 410 -8.88 6.23 13.40
N ALA A 411 -10.02 6.44 14.07
CA ALA A 411 -10.84 5.34 14.58
C ALA A 411 -11.52 4.55 13.46
N GLU A 412 -12.07 5.23 12.46
CA GLU A 412 -12.68 4.59 11.30
C GLU A 412 -11.63 3.90 10.44
N ALA A 413 -10.49 4.55 10.22
CA ALA A 413 -9.35 3.95 9.51
C ALA A 413 -8.92 2.62 10.15
N TYR A 414 -8.93 2.52 11.49
CA TYR A 414 -8.63 1.27 12.18
C TYR A 414 -9.58 0.14 11.77
N GLU A 415 -10.88 0.39 11.76
CA GLU A 415 -11.88 -0.62 11.39
C GLU A 415 -11.80 -0.99 9.90
N LYS A 416 -11.68 0.01 9.01
CA LYS A 416 -11.60 -0.19 7.55
C LYS A 416 -10.33 -0.94 7.16
N VAL A 417 -9.18 -0.55 7.69
CA VAL A 417 -7.90 -1.22 7.41
C VAL A 417 -7.94 -2.68 7.85
N LEU A 418 -8.42 -3.00 9.05
CA LEU A 418 -8.52 -4.40 9.48
C LEU A 418 -9.50 -5.22 8.62
N ALA A 419 -10.51 -4.60 8.06
CA ALA A 419 -11.48 -5.28 7.22
C ALA A 419 -10.94 -5.56 5.80
N TYR A 420 -10.25 -4.59 5.17
CA TYR A 420 -10.02 -4.61 3.72
C TYR A 420 -8.55 -4.69 3.29
N VAL A 421 -7.59 -4.43 4.15
CA VAL A 421 -6.16 -4.38 3.82
C VAL A 421 -5.59 -5.71 3.31
N GLY A 422 -4.51 -5.61 2.51
CA GLY A 422 -3.78 -6.75 1.95
C GLY A 422 -4.50 -7.39 0.76
N ALA A 423 -4.06 -8.58 0.35
CA ALA A 423 -4.70 -9.34 -0.73
C ALA A 423 -6.07 -9.89 -0.28
N SER A 424 -6.97 -8.96 0.09
CA SER A 424 -8.21 -9.23 0.82
C SER A 424 -9.29 -9.94 0.01
N LEU A 425 -9.20 -9.95 -1.32
CA LEU A 425 -10.11 -10.74 -2.16
C LEU A 425 -10.05 -12.23 -1.79
N TYR A 426 -8.85 -12.73 -1.53
CA TYR A 426 -8.61 -14.08 -1.00
C TYR A 426 -7.60 -13.97 0.15
N ARG A 427 -8.05 -13.45 1.30
CA ARG A 427 -7.19 -13.26 2.47
C ARG A 427 -6.71 -14.61 2.97
N ASP A 428 -5.37 -14.79 3.05
CA ASP A 428 -4.79 -16.00 3.61
C ASP A 428 -4.81 -16.03 5.15
N GLU A 429 -4.49 -17.19 5.73
CA GLU A 429 -4.48 -17.38 7.19
C GLU A 429 -3.49 -16.45 7.89
N THR A 430 -2.39 -16.10 7.24
CA THR A 430 -1.37 -15.19 7.79
C THR A 430 -1.93 -13.78 7.96
N ASP A 431 -2.55 -13.21 6.92
CA ASP A 431 -3.17 -11.89 7.03
C ASP A 431 -4.40 -11.92 7.97
N ALA A 432 -5.20 -13.00 7.92
CA ALA A 432 -6.34 -13.16 8.83
C ALA A 432 -5.89 -13.17 10.30
N ARG A 433 -4.78 -13.85 10.61
CA ARG A 433 -4.17 -13.86 11.94
C ARG A 433 -3.73 -12.45 12.36
N TYR A 434 -3.07 -11.70 11.50
CA TYR A 434 -2.64 -10.32 11.82
C TYR A 434 -3.83 -9.43 12.18
N MET A 435 -4.92 -9.54 11.43
CA MET A 435 -6.12 -8.75 11.70
C MET A 435 -6.78 -9.14 13.03
N GLU A 436 -6.85 -10.43 13.33
CA GLU A 436 -7.41 -10.91 14.60
C GLU A 436 -6.52 -10.51 15.80
N GLU A 437 -5.20 -10.64 15.67
CA GLU A 437 -4.26 -10.22 16.70
C GLU A 437 -4.34 -8.71 16.96
N ALA A 438 -4.51 -7.89 15.91
CA ALA A 438 -4.71 -6.46 16.08
C ALA A 438 -6.04 -6.12 16.76
N LYS A 439 -7.13 -6.81 16.44
CA LYS A 439 -8.44 -6.64 17.09
C LYS A 439 -8.37 -6.96 18.57
N THR A 440 -7.81 -8.11 18.91
CA THR A 440 -7.78 -8.65 20.28
C THR A 440 -6.63 -8.08 21.13
N GLY A 441 -5.65 -7.43 20.52
CA GLY A 441 -4.45 -6.92 21.22
C GLY A 441 -3.49 -8.04 21.65
N THR A 442 -3.46 -9.15 20.92
CA THR A 442 -2.71 -10.37 21.24
C THR A 442 -1.61 -10.65 20.22
N ALA A 443 -0.83 -11.70 20.43
CA ALA A 443 0.07 -12.29 19.45
C ALA A 443 0.06 -13.81 19.61
N THR A 444 -0.17 -14.52 18.52
CA THR A 444 -0.25 -15.99 18.50
C THR A 444 1.14 -16.61 18.63
N TYR A 445 2.11 -16.04 17.95
CA TYR A 445 3.47 -16.53 17.92
C TYR A 445 4.46 -15.59 18.60
N LYS A 446 5.66 -16.09 18.83
CA LYS A 446 6.78 -15.32 19.39
C LYS A 446 8.09 -15.81 18.76
N GLY A 447 9.09 -14.96 18.75
CA GLY A 447 10.41 -15.34 18.28
C GLY A 447 11.03 -16.48 19.09
N SER A 448 11.58 -17.48 18.43
CA SER A 448 12.26 -18.61 19.08
C SER A 448 13.51 -18.21 19.86
N ILE A 449 14.16 -17.13 19.46
CA ILE A 449 15.36 -16.56 20.09
C ILE A 449 14.97 -15.35 20.96
N THR A 450 14.28 -14.38 20.40
CA THR A 450 13.92 -13.12 21.09
C THR A 450 12.85 -13.31 22.17
N GLN A 451 12.04 -14.36 22.08
CA GLN A 451 10.88 -14.62 22.94
C GLN A 451 9.87 -13.46 22.96
N SER A 452 9.96 -12.54 22.00
CA SER A 452 9.09 -11.36 21.92
C SER A 452 7.76 -11.72 21.25
N PRO A 453 6.61 -11.47 21.89
CA PRO A 453 5.31 -11.81 21.32
C PRO A 453 5.03 -11.04 20.01
N GLY A 454 4.69 -11.74 18.95
CA GLY A 454 4.43 -11.20 17.61
C GLY A 454 5.70 -10.83 16.82
N ILE A 455 6.85 -10.74 17.45
CA ILE A 455 8.13 -10.42 16.80
C ILE A 455 8.88 -11.72 16.58
N ILE A 456 8.70 -12.32 15.42
CA ILE A 456 9.29 -13.62 15.08
C ILE A 456 10.74 -13.48 14.62
N ASP A 457 11.53 -14.55 14.78
CA ASP A 457 12.93 -14.60 14.35
C ASP A 457 13.10 -15.25 12.98
N LYS A 458 12.28 -16.25 12.69
CA LYS A 458 12.31 -17.08 11.49
C LYS A 458 10.90 -17.48 11.08
N VAL A 459 10.69 -17.87 9.83
CA VAL A 459 9.40 -18.39 9.36
C VAL A 459 8.98 -19.65 10.11
N SER A 460 9.92 -20.46 10.59
CA SER A 460 9.62 -21.64 11.42
C SER A 460 8.91 -21.31 12.75
N ASP A 461 8.98 -20.07 13.22
CA ASP A 461 8.30 -19.65 14.45
C ASP A 461 6.78 -19.56 14.29
N VAL A 462 6.29 -19.51 13.05
CA VAL A 462 4.86 -19.55 12.68
C VAL A 462 4.47 -20.89 12.06
N ASN A 463 4.91 -21.98 12.65
CA ASN A 463 4.67 -23.37 12.23
C ASN A 463 5.32 -23.79 10.89
N GLY A 464 6.33 -23.05 10.43
CA GLY A 464 7.13 -23.45 9.26
C GLY A 464 6.30 -23.54 7.98
N TYR A 465 5.78 -22.45 7.50
CA TYR A 465 5.01 -22.41 6.25
C TYR A 465 5.79 -22.98 5.07
N THR A 466 5.23 -23.99 4.43
CA THR A 466 5.67 -24.52 3.13
C THR A 466 4.79 -23.97 2.00
N GLU A 467 5.15 -24.30 0.76
CA GLU A 467 4.35 -23.88 -0.40
C GLU A 467 2.93 -24.47 -0.35
N ASP A 468 2.78 -25.69 0.17
CA ASP A 468 1.49 -26.38 0.28
C ASP A 468 0.49 -25.68 1.23
N ASN A 469 0.98 -24.94 2.22
CA ASN A 469 0.11 -24.22 3.16
C ASN A 469 -0.74 -23.11 2.49
N PHE A 470 -0.33 -22.66 1.31
CA PHE A 470 -1.06 -21.59 0.59
C PHE A 470 -2.14 -22.12 -0.34
N GLY A 471 -2.16 -23.43 -0.62
CA GLY A 471 -3.07 -24.03 -1.58
C GLY A 471 -2.75 -23.67 -3.04
N THR A 472 -3.50 -24.25 -3.96
CA THR A 472 -3.37 -24.00 -5.40
C THR A 472 -4.74 -23.88 -6.06
N GLY A 473 -4.81 -23.21 -7.20
CA GLY A 473 -5.99 -23.11 -8.04
C GLY A 473 -5.62 -23.02 -9.51
N THR A 474 -6.54 -23.44 -10.37
CA THR A 474 -6.40 -23.34 -11.83
C THR A 474 -7.74 -22.95 -12.45
N ARG A 475 -7.72 -22.23 -13.57
CA ARG A 475 -8.90 -21.97 -14.38
C ARG A 475 -9.21 -23.17 -15.27
N PRO A 476 -10.48 -23.50 -15.54
CA PRO A 476 -10.84 -24.48 -16.57
C PRO A 476 -10.31 -24.06 -17.95
N ALA A 477 -10.12 -25.03 -18.85
CA ALA A 477 -9.59 -24.76 -20.19
C ALA A 477 -10.54 -23.90 -21.07
N ASP A 478 -11.82 -23.97 -20.79
CA ASP A 478 -12.91 -23.24 -21.45
C ASP A 478 -13.35 -21.97 -20.70
N PHE A 479 -12.53 -21.49 -19.78
CA PHE A 479 -12.81 -20.30 -18.99
C PHE A 479 -12.74 -19.00 -19.83
N ASP A 480 -11.83 -18.95 -20.78
CA ASP A 480 -11.50 -17.83 -21.64
C ASP A 480 -11.01 -18.40 -22.98
N THR A 481 -11.91 -18.43 -23.98
CA THR A 481 -11.71 -19.17 -25.24
C THR A 481 -10.71 -18.50 -26.16
N ASP A 482 -10.72 -17.19 -26.28
CA ASP A 482 -9.85 -16.42 -27.18
C ASP A 482 -8.57 -15.89 -26.51
N LYS A 483 -8.42 -16.14 -25.19
CA LYS A 483 -7.23 -15.83 -24.40
C LYS A 483 -6.93 -14.33 -24.30
N ASP A 484 -7.96 -13.53 -24.12
CA ASP A 484 -7.84 -12.09 -23.92
C ASP A 484 -7.87 -11.64 -22.45
N GLY A 485 -8.03 -12.60 -21.53
CA GLY A 485 -8.03 -12.38 -20.08
C GLY A 485 -9.40 -12.11 -19.48
N ILE A 486 -10.46 -12.04 -20.29
CA ILE A 486 -11.84 -11.88 -19.86
C ILE A 486 -12.55 -13.25 -19.98
N PRO A 487 -13.29 -13.71 -18.96
CA PRO A 487 -14.00 -14.98 -19.06
C PRO A 487 -15.18 -14.93 -20.05
N ASP A 488 -15.36 -16.00 -20.85
CA ASP A 488 -16.45 -16.15 -21.82
C ASP A 488 -17.84 -15.78 -21.26
N GLU A 489 -18.14 -16.21 -20.04
CA GLU A 489 -19.44 -15.93 -19.40
C GLU A 489 -19.62 -14.45 -19.09
N TRP A 490 -18.53 -13.80 -18.64
CA TRP A 490 -18.56 -12.39 -18.33
C TRP A 490 -18.69 -11.54 -19.59
N GLU A 491 -17.99 -11.94 -20.67
CA GLU A 491 -18.09 -11.28 -21.98
C GLU A 491 -19.50 -11.32 -22.51
N LYS A 492 -20.09 -12.52 -22.61
CA LYS A 492 -21.48 -12.71 -23.06
C LYS A 492 -22.46 -11.86 -22.27
N ALA A 493 -22.23 -11.74 -20.98
CA ALA A 493 -23.10 -10.98 -20.11
C ALA A 493 -22.93 -9.47 -20.26
N ASN A 494 -21.78 -9.01 -20.73
CA ASN A 494 -21.47 -7.59 -20.92
C ASN A 494 -21.45 -7.18 -22.41
N GLY A 495 -21.88 -8.06 -23.33
CA GLY A 495 -22.02 -7.76 -24.74
C GLY A 495 -20.71 -7.75 -25.54
N LEU A 496 -19.69 -8.45 -25.01
CA LEU A 496 -18.44 -8.74 -25.72
C LEU A 496 -18.53 -10.10 -26.46
N ASN A 497 -17.52 -10.39 -27.24
CA ASN A 497 -17.49 -11.61 -28.06
C ASN A 497 -16.39 -12.58 -27.61
N PRO A 498 -16.71 -13.73 -26.98
CA PRO A 498 -15.74 -14.71 -26.48
C PRO A 498 -14.83 -15.37 -27.51
N ASN A 499 -14.90 -14.94 -28.76
CA ASN A 499 -14.05 -15.42 -29.85
C ASN A 499 -13.33 -14.26 -30.57
N ASP A 500 -13.23 -13.09 -29.94
CA ASP A 500 -12.57 -11.92 -30.51
C ASP A 500 -11.65 -11.24 -29.47
N ALA A 501 -10.47 -11.77 -29.28
CA ALA A 501 -9.48 -11.26 -28.35
C ALA A 501 -9.10 -9.76 -28.54
N SER A 502 -9.58 -9.12 -29.60
CA SER A 502 -9.29 -7.71 -29.83
C SER A 502 -10.19 -6.78 -29.02
N ASP A 503 -11.35 -7.24 -28.58
CA ASP A 503 -12.31 -6.39 -27.88
C ASP A 503 -11.92 -6.09 -26.43
N ALA A 504 -11.09 -6.95 -25.77
CA ALA A 504 -10.55 -6.68 -24.44
C ALA A 504 -9.76 -5.37 -24.34
N LEU A 505 -9.13 -4.93 -25.42
CA LEU A 505 -8.35 -3.70 -25.46
C LEU A 505 -9.15 -2.49 -25.97
N THR A 506 -10.44 -2.68 -26.31
CA THR A 506 -11.32 -1.56 -26.62
C THR A 506 -11.87 -0.91 -25.35
N TYR A 507 -12.54 0.22 -25.50
CA TYR A 507 -13.13 0.99 -24.40
C TYR A 507 -14.67 0.94 -24.45
N SER A 508 -15.25 -0.09 -25.09
CA SER A 508 -16.68 -0.13 -25.40
C SER A 508 -17.58 -0.22 -24.15
N LEU A 509 -17.05 -0.68 -23.03
CA LEU A 509 -17.77 -0.78 -21.74
C LEU A 509 -17.62 0.46 -20.87
N ASP A 510 -16.78 1.41 -21.24
CA ASP A 510 -16.54 2.62 -20.46
C ASP A 510 -16.95 3.87 -21.25
N GLU A 511 -18.07 4.49 -20.88
CA GLU A 511 -18.58 5.70 -21.53
C GLU A 511 -17.60 6.88 -21.51
N LYS A 512 -16.71 6.95 -20.50
CA LYS A 512 -15.67 7.98 -20.42
C LYS A 512 -14.42 7.61 -21.21
N GLY A 513 -14.28 6.36 -21.66
CA GLY A 513 -13.09 5.87 -22.35
C GLY A 513 -11.83 5.91 -21.51
N TYR A 514 -11.92 5.76 -20.18
CA TYR A 514 -10.79 5.75 -19.27
C TYR A 514 -10.13 4.38 -19.20
N TYR A 515 -10.94 3.31 -19.23
CA TYR A 515 -10.53 1.94 -18.98
C TYR A 515 -10.85 1.03 -20.15
N THR A 516 -9.89 0.19 -20.53
CA THR A 516 -10.11 -0.88 -21.49
C THR A 516 -11.05 -1.95 -20.91
N ASN A 517 -11.70 -2.76 -21.75
CA ASN A 517 -12.66 -3.76 -21.28
C ASN A 517 -12.03 -4.76 -20.29
N ILE A 518 -10.77 -5.18 -20.50
CA ILE A 518 -10.05 -6.01 -19.52
C ILE A 518 -9.87 -5.29 -18.17
N GLU A 519 -9.63 -3.98 -18.16
CA GLU A 519 -9.55 -3.20 -16.91
C GLU A 519 -10.93 -3.08 -16.26
N VAL A 520 -11.99 -2.90 -17.03
CA VAL A 520 -13.38 -2.91 -16.50
C VAL A 520 -13.70 -4.26 -15.86
N TYR A 521 -13.39 -5.38 -16.55
CA TYR A 521 -13.54 -6.71 -15.97
C TYR A 521 -12.75 -6.87 -14.66
N ALA A 522 -11.45 -6.59 -14.68
CA ALA A 522 -10.60 -6.78 -13.51
C ALA A 522 -11.03 -5.92 -12.33
N ASN A 523 -11.53 -4.71 -12.58
CA ASN A 523 -12.07 -3.84 -11.53
C ASN A 523 -13.40 -4.33 -10.98
N SER A 524 -14.27 -4.93 -11.81
CA SER A 524 -15.55 -5.50 -11.36
C SER A 524 -15.38 -6.61 -10.30
N LEU A 525 -14.25 -7.32 -10.33
CA LEU A 525 -13.94 -8.39 -9.36
C LEU A 525 -13.77 -7.88 -7.92
N VAL A 526 -13.37 -6.62 -7.77
CA VAL A 526 -13.00 -6.00 -6.48
C VAL A 526 -13.79 -4.73 -6.17
N GLU A 527 -14.73 -4.34 -7.04
CA GLU A 527 -15.50 -3.11 -6.92
C GLU A 527 -16.22 -2.99 -5.56
N ASN A 528 -16.78 -4.08 -5.05
CA ASN A 528 -17.42 -4.07 -3.74
C ASN A 528 -16.44 -3.78 -2.60
N ILE A 529 -15.19 -4.25 -2.68
CA ILE A 529 -14.16 -3.94 -1.70
C ILE A 529 -13.87 -2.45 -1.77
N MET A 530 -13.53 -1.95 -2.97
CA MET A 530 -13.15 -0.56 -3.22
C MET A 530 -14.23 0.46 -2.82
N LYS A 531 -15.51 0.13 -3.01
CA LYS A 531 -16.63 1.01 -2.63
C LYS A 531 -16.90 1.01 -1.14
N VAL A 532 -16.79 -0.14 -0.46
CA VAL A 532 -17.13 -0.24 0.96
C VAL A 532 -15.99 0.26 1.86
N GLU A 533 -14.74 0.08 1.43
CA GLU A 533 -13.61 0.57 2.21
C GLU A 533 -13.59 2.10 2.35
N ASN A 534 -14.08 2.83 1.35
CA ASN A 534 -14.13 4.29 1.34
C ASN A 534 -15.37 4.89 2.04
N GLN A 535 -16.35 4.07 2.43
CA GLN A 535 -17.52 4.56 3.16
C GLN A 535 -17.14 5.15 4.53
N ASP A 536 -17.94 6.10 4.99
CA ASP A 536 -17.81 6.75 6.31
C ASP A 536 -16.54 7.64 6.43
N ALA A 537 -15.94 8.03 5.31
CA ALA A 537 -14.81 8.94 5.28
C ALA A 537 -15.20 10.38 5.67
N LEU A 538 -14.25 11.11 6.24
CA LEU A 538 -14.38 12.56 6.49
C LEU A 538 -14.34 13.38 5.19
N SER A 539 -13.58 12.89 4.23
CA SER A 539 -13.53 13.38 2.85
C SER A 539 -13.24 12.20 1.92
N GLU A 540 -13.96 12.14 0.82
CA GLU A 540 -13.88 11.06 -0.17
C GLU A 540 -13.42 11.64 -1.51
N VAL A 541 -12.60 10.88 -2.21
CA VAL A 541 -12.23 11.18 -3.59
C VAL A 541 -13.39 10.73 -4.49
N ASP A 542 -13.84 11.63 -5.36
CA ASP A 542 -14.86 11.26 -6.35
C ASP A 542 -14.30 10.28 -7.38
N GLU A 543 -14.75 9.02 -7.31
CA GLU A 543 -14.31 7.92 -8.15
C GLU A 543 -15.38 7.53 -9.16
N TYR A 544 -14.93 7.30 -10.38
CA TYR A 544 -15.78 6.81 -11.45
C TYR A 544 -15.60 5.32 -11.66
N TYR A 545 -16.70 4.58 -11.54
CA TYR A 545 -16.78 3.16 -11.83
C TYR A 545 -17.59 2.96 -13.11
N PRO A 546 -17.02 2.40 -14.19
CA PRO A 546 -17.77 2.07 -15.39
C PRO A 546 -18.93 1.10 -15.07
N THR A 547 -20.10 1.36 -15.63
CA THR A 547 -21.27 0.51 -15.42
C THR A 547 -21.11 -0.76 -16.25
N THR A 548 -20.97 -1.91 -15.59
CA THR A 548 -21.05 -3.21 -16.25
C THR A 548 -22.50 -3.68 -16.30
N VAL A 549 -22.89 -4.37 -17.35
CA VAL A 549 -24.19 -5.04 -17.39
C VAL A 549 -24.14 -6.15 -16.35
N SER A 550 -24.87 -5.96 -15.26
CA SER A 550 -24.87 -6.89 -14.14
C SER A 550 -25.29 -8.27 -14.58
N THR A 551 -24.38 -9.25 -14.61
CA THR A 551 -24.73 -10.65 -14.75
C THR A 551 -25.41 -11.14 -13.49
N GLY A 552 -26.70 -10.88 -13.37
CA GLY A 552 -27.60 -11.70 -12.55
C GLY A 552 -27.35 -11.83 -11.05
N ILE A 553 -26.51 -10.99 -10.42
CA ILE A 553 -26.58 -10.74 -8.96
C ILE A 553 -26.98 -9.28 -8.79
N SER A 554 -28.10 -8.90 -9.36
CA SER A 554 -28.77 -7.67 -9.00
C SER A 554 -29.10 -7.75 -7.51
N GLN A 555 -28.70 -6.75 -6.74
CA GLN A 555 -29.38 -6.46 -5.50
C GLN A 555 -30.88 -6.43 -5.85
N ILE A 556 -31.62 -7.39 -5.37
CA ILE A 556 -33.05 -7.25 -5.33
C ILE A 556 -33.23 -6.21 -4.23
N GLU A 557 -33.30 -4.93 -4.63
CA GLU A 557 -33.93 -3.94 -3.79
C GLU A 557 -35.27 -4.51 -3.33
N ASN A 558 -35.56 -4.34 -2.08
CA ASN A 558 -36.84 -4.71 -1.48
C ASN A 558 -37.97 -3.87 -2.11
N ASN A 559 -38.36 -4.16 -3.35
CA ASN A 559 -39.61 -3.67 -3.91
C ASN A 559 -40.05 -4.59 -5.06
N GLN A 560 -41.02 -5.44 -4.72
CA GLN A 560 -42.15 -5.89 -5.56
C GLN A 560 -41.90 -6.14 -7.04
N GLU A 561 -42.08 -7.35 -7.34
CA GLU A 561 -42.59 -8.06 -8.52
C GLU A 561 -41.64 -9.13 -9.03
N VAL A 562 -41.49 -10.16 -8.24
CA VAL A 562 -41.20 -11.49 -8.78
C VAL A 562 -42.53 -11.97 -9.33
N GLY A 563 -42.69 -11.97 -10.65
CA GLY A 563 -43.94 -12.28 -11.31
C GLY A 563 -44.75 -13.39 -10.63
N ASN A 564 -46.00 -13.30 -10.62
CA ASN A 564 -47.13 -14.02 -9.96
C ASN A 564 -46.89 -15.31 -9.15
N SER A 565 -45.64 -15.62 -8.72
CA SER A 565 -45.30 -16.79 -7.94
C SER A 565 -44.88 -16.37 -6.52
N ALA A 566 -45.61 -16.83 -5.51
CA ALA A 566 -45.32 -16.56 -4.11
C ALA A 566 -44.01 -17.24 -3.66
N ILE A 567 -43.31 -16.65 -2.69
CA ILE A 567 -42.13 -17.27 -2.07
C ILE A 567 -42.61 -18.46 -1.23
N LYS A 568 -42.09 -19.64 -1.54
CA LYS A 568 -42.38 -20.88 -0.81
C LYS A 568 -41.48 -21.02 0.43
N SER A 569 -40.17 -20.74 0.28
CA SER A 569 -39.21 -20.79 1.38
C SER A 569 -38.01 -19.90 1.16
N ILE A 570 -37.38 -19.42 2.23
CA ILE A 570 -36.09 -18.74 2.25
C ILE A 570 -35.16 -19.51 3.18
N THR A 571 -33.98 -19.85 2.69
CA THR A 571 -32.94 -20.53 3.47
C THR A 571 -31.63 -19.77 3.34
N TYR A 572 -30.89 -19.64 4.44
CA TYR A 572 -29.60 -18.96 4.47
C TYR A 572 -28.46 -19.95 4.62
N TYR A 573 -27.30 -19.62 4.08
CA TYR A 573 -26.10 -20.42 4.16
C TYR A 573 -24.89 -19.49 4.39
N THR A 574 -23.85 -20.02 5.03
CA THR A 574 -22.54 -19.39 5.03
C THR A 574 -21.90 -19.49 3.64
N LEU A 575 -20.81 -18.76 3.39
CA LEU A 575 -20.07 -18.82 2.12
C LEU A 575 -19.50 -20.22 1.82
N ASN A 576 -19.26 -21.04 2.85
CA ASN A 576 -18.82 -22.44 2.70
C ASN A 576 -19.97 -23.45 2.60
N GLY A 577 -21.22 -22.99 2.42
CA GLY A 577 -22.39 -23.84 2.19
C GLY A 577 -23.08 -24.39 3.44
N THR A 578 -22.68 -24.00 4.65
CA THR A 578 -23.35 -24.44 5.88
C THR A 578 -24.69 -23.74 6.01
N LYS A 579 -25.79 -24.51 6.18
CA LYS A 579 -27.13 -23.97 6.36
C LYS A 579 -27.26 -23.24 7.70
N LEU A 580 -27.89 -22.06 7.67
CA LEU A 580 -28.11 -21.20 8.83
C LEU A 580 -29.61 -21.09 9.13
N PRO A 581 -30.03 -21.06 10.42
CA PRO A 581 -31.38 -20.79 10.81
C PRO A 581 -31.82 -19.35 10.55
N THR A 582 -30.90 -18.41 10.66
CA THR A 582 -31.03 -16.98 10.32
C THR A 582 -29.70 -16.49 9.76
N PRO A 583 -29.69 -15.40 8.97
CA PRO A 583 -28.42 -14.86 8.46
C PRO A 583 -27.54 -14.36 9.61
N ASN A 584 -26.24 -14.72 9.56
CA ASN A 584 -25.22 -14.24 10.48
C ASN A 584 -24.78 -12.82 10.11
N LYS A 585 -24.14 -12.10 11.04
CA LYS A 585 -23.50 -10.82 10.75
C LYS A 585 -22.43 -11.04 9.67
N GLY A 586 -22.45 -10.25 8.62
CA GLY A 586 -21.57 -10.36 7.45
C GLY A 586 -22.26 -11.01 6.23
N VAL A 587 -21.48 -11.50 5.28
CA VAL A 587 -21.98 -12.03 4.00
C VAL A 587 -22.57 -13.43 4.18
N ASN A 588 -23.80 -13.61 3.70
CA ASN A 588 -24.52 -14.89 3.71
C ASN A 588 -25.03 -15.18 2.28
N ILE A 589 -25.26 -16.45 1.97
CA ILE A 589 -25.97 -16.87 0.77
C ILE A 589 -27.43 -17.09 1.12
N ARG A 590 -28.35 -16.41 0.43
CA ARG A 590 -29.79 -16.60 0.56
C ARG A 590 -30.31 -17.40 -0.61
N LYS A 591 -30.98 -18.52 -0.35
CA LYS A 591 -31.70 -19.33 -1.33
C LYS A 591 -33.18 -19.11 -1.18
N ILE A 592 -33.84 -18.65 -2.23
CA ILE A 592 -35.30 -18.42 -2.28
C ILE A 592 -35.90 -19.49 -3.18
N GLU A 593 -36.84 -20.27 -2.69
CA GLU A 593 -37.65 -21.21 -3.47
C GLU A 593 -39.04 -20.60 -3.69
N LEU A 594 -39.50 -20.52 -4.92
CA LEU A 594 -40.81 -20.02 -5.30
C LEU A 594 -41.80 -21.16 -5.41
N THR A 595 -43.09 -20.84 -5.34
CA THR A 595 -44.20 -21.84 -5.41
C THR A 595 -44.26 -22.55 -6.78
N ASN A 596 -43.67 -21.99 -7.82
CA ASN A 596 -43.57 -22.61 -9.14
C ASN A 596 -42.33 -23.53 -9.30
N GLY A 597 -41.58 -23.78 -8.21
CA GLY A 597 -40.37 -24.60 -8.21
C GLY A 597 -39.09 -23.89 -8.67
N THR A 598 -39.18 -22.62 -9.03
CA THR A 598 -37.98 -21.82 -9.37
C THR A 598 -37.13 -21.57 -8.12
N ILE A 599 -35.81 -21.77 -8.21
CA ILE A 599 -34.86 -21.48 -7.15
C ILE A 599 -34.03 -20.25 -7.58
N LYS A 600 -33.97 -19.25 -6.70
CA LYS A 600 -33.06 -18.10 -6.82
C LYS A 600 -32.08 -18.12 -5.68
N THR A 601 -30.84 -17.73 -5.94
CA THR A 601 -29.79 -17.65 -4.91
C THR A 601 -29.09 -16.31 -5.03
N ASP A 602 -28.92 -15.63 -3.91
CA ASP A 602 -28.23 -14.35 -3.85
C ASP A 602 -27.33 -14.24 -2.60
N LYS A 603 -26.43 -13.27 -2.61
CA LYS A 603 -25.65 -12.90 -1.43
C LYS A 603 -26.41 -11.81 -0.66
N VAL A 604 -26.54 -11.95 0.64
CA VAL A 604 -27.12 -10.94 1.52
C VAL A 604 -26.13 -10.59 2.64
N ILE A 605 -26.05 -9.32 2.97
CA ILE A 605 -25.23 -8.82 4.08
C ILE A 605 -26.17 -8.47 5.24
N LYS A 606 -25.82 -8.91 6.46
CA LYS A 606 -26.55 -8.59 7.67
C LYS A 606 -25.67 -7.89 8.68
#